data_35f9b6aa9e43249afa16217ba32ae3e6
#
_entry.id   35f9b6aa9e43249afa16217ba32ae3e6
#
_cell.length_a   1.000
_cell.length_b   1.000
_cell.length_c   1.000
_cell.angle_alpha   90.00
_cell.angle_beta   90.00
_cell.angle_gamma   90.00
#
_symmetry.space_group_name_H-M   'P 1'
#
loop_
_entity.id
_entity.type
_entity.pdbx_description
1 polymer ?
#
loop_
_entity_poly.entity_id
_entity_poly.type
_entity_poly.pdbx_seq_one_letter_code
_entity_poly.pdbx_strand_id
1 'polypeptide(L)'
;EVDFDAYTTTMPQVSTPVEDANLNGFFDDDEYGGEEFVEEEEFLPAEQPRKRTWVRFLVGLAIAASLLLGIGSFLYYQGKLNEVPQVAIPTVMNQSKDDAENQLRNAGFAVESRGAYSENVKKGDVISVSPGEGTKAAKGSTVSLTYSNGPERVTLPDNLQGQSEAYVRNALKELGLKDGRVSTVESASVPAGMVVSLEPEKAETDANGKTTIEAGSNVN
;
A
#
# COMPACT_ATOMS: atom_id res chain seq x y z
N GLU A 1 -1.44 -3.16 35.53
CA GLU A 1 -1.22 -2.13 36.60
C GLU A 1 0.10 -1.43 36.27
N VAL A 2 0.06 -0.39 35.47
CA VAL A 2 1.18 0.54 35.24
C VAL A 2 0.62 1.95 35.29
N ASP A 3 1.04 2.64 36.32
CA ASP A 3 0.75 4.02 36.69
C ASP A 3 1.11 5.02 35.57
N PHE A 4 0.17 5.92 35.27
CA PHE A 4 0.38 7.13 34.48
C PHE A 4 0.34 8.33 35.44
N ASP A 5 1.49 8.74 35.97
CA ASP A 5 1.65 10.01 36.69
C ASP A 5 2.15 11.12 35.72
N ALA A 6 1.28 12.03 35.50
CA ALA A 6 1.33 13.48 35.62
C ALA A 6 2.65 14.20 35.28
N TYR A 7 2.65 14.94 34.16
CA TYR A 7 3.49 16.13 34.01
C TYR A 7 2.60 17.37 33.87
N THR A 8 2.37 18.00 35.01
CA THR A 8 1.83 19.36 35.13
C THR A 8 2.96 20.35 34.84
N THR A 9 2.95 21.01 33.73
CA THR A 9 3.84 22.15 33.45
C THR A 9 3.12 23.43 33.81
N THR A 10 3.52 24.04 34.94
CA THR A 10 3.14 25.36 35.43
C THR A 10 3.75 26.44 34.55
N MET A 11 2.91 27.32 34.01
CA MET A 11 3.33 28.58 33.38
C MET A 11 3.62 29.65 34.49
N PRO A 12 4.66 30.47 34.33
CA PRO A 12 4.89 31.59 35.22
C PRO A 12 3.98 32.77 34.84
N GLN A 13 3.33 33.28 35.87
CA GLN A 13 2.56 34.53 35.88
C GLN A 13 3.48 35.73 35.73
N VAL A 14 3.14 36.61 34.79
CA VAL A 14 3.72 37.94 34.70
C VAL A 14 2.81 38.87 35.50
N SER A 15 3.33 39.35 36.61
CA SER A 15 2.73 40.40 37.45
C SER A 15 3.12 41.75 36.92
N THR A 16 2.13 42.56 36.59
CA THR A 16 2.25 44.03 36.46
C THR A 16 2.32 44.65 37.84
N PRO A 17 2.98 45.77 38.01
CA PRO A 17 2.55 46.77 39.00
C PRO A 17 2.14 48.06 38.35
N VAL A 18 1.03 48.53 38.83
CA VAL A 18 0.38 49.79 38.63
C VAL A 18 0.92 50.79 39.67
N GLU A 19 0.64 52.12 39.39
CA GLU A 19 0.59 53.22 40.32
C GLU A 19 1.93 53.90 40.69
N ASP A 20 1.98 55.09 40.86
CA ASP A 20 1.14 56.31 40.89
C ASP A 20 2.02 57.51 41.21
N ALA A 21 1.40 58.63 41.02
CA ALA A 21 1.67 59.93 41.70
C ALA A 21 2.36 61.00 40.83
N ASN A 22 1.58 61.84 40.21
CA ASN A 22 0.99 63.09 40.71
C ASN A 22 1.85 63.90 41.73
N LEU A 23 2.18 65.08 41.30
CA LEU A 23 2.10 66.30 42.10
C LEU A 23 2.73 67.50 41.34
N ASN A 24 1.86 68.29 40.81
CA ASN A 24 1.60 69.70 41.21
C ASN A 24 2.76 70.59 41.59
N GLY A 25 2.73 71.67 40.89
CA GLY A 25 2.75 72.99 41.49
C GLY A 25 4.05 73.71 41.34
N PHE A 26 3.96 74.80 40.87
CA PHE A 26 3.67 76.05 41.48
C PHE A 26 4.54 77.16 40.83
N PHE A 27 3.89 78.17 40.20
CA PHE A 27 4.15 79.58 40.13
C PHE A 27 5.60 80.04 40.31
N ASP A 28 6.06 80.99 39.65
CA ASP A 28 5.67 82.41 39.56
C ASP A 28 6.42 83.14 38.45
N ASP A 29 5.68 84.03 37.88
CA ASP A 29 5.94 85.35 37.35
C ASP A 29 7.35 85.95 37.44
N ASP A 30 7.68 86.64 36.44
CA ASP A 30 7.99 88.04 36.29
C ASP A 30 8.86 88.28 35.05
N GLU A 31 8.27 88.92 34.06
CA GLU A 31 8.48 90.25 33.52
C GLU A 31 9.93 90.69 33.44
N TYR A 32 10.46 90.88 32.26
CA TYR A 32 11.03 92.20 31.76
C TYR A 32 11.39 92.08 30.27
N GLY A 33 10.99 93.15 29.61
CA GLY A 33 11.10 93.43 28.21
C GLY A 33 12.52 93.66 27.74
N GLY A 34 12.63 93.61 26.46
CA GLY A 34 13.83 94.01 25.72
C GLY A 34 13.57 93.77 24.25
N GLU A 35 13.20 94.84 23.61
CA GLU A 35 13.14 94.95 22.14
C GLU A 35 14.50 94.67 21.54
N GLU A 36 14.52 94.02 20.41
CA GLU A 36 15.18 94.56 19.19
C GLU A 36 15.88 93.51 18.36
N PHE A 37 15.73 93.73 17.09
CA PHE A 37 16.42 93.23 15.90
C PHE A 37 15.90 91.96 15.25
N VAL A 38 15.08 92.27 14.27
CA VAL A 38 14.74 91.44 13.10
C VAL A 38 16.01 91.30 12.29
N GLU A 39 16.56 90.07 12.24
CA GLU A 39 17.29 89.64 11.07
C GLU A 39 16.44 88.51 10.41
N GLU A 40 15.90 88.87 9.26
CA GLU A 40 15.32 87.91 8.32
C GLU A 40 16.44 86.99 7.85
N GLU A 41 16.65 85.90 8.53
CA GLU A 41 17.35 84.74 7.92
C GLU A 41 16.35 84.01 7.05
N GLU A 42 16.60 84.13 5.75
CA GLU A 42 15.94 83.36 4.69
C GLU A 42 16.03 81.89 5.00
N PHE A 43 14.91 81.34 5.50
CA PHE A 43 14.78 79.92 5.84
C PHE A 43 14.73 79.13 4.52
N LEU A 44 15.90 78.71 4.02
CA LEU A 44 15.99 77.72 2.95
C LEU A 44 15.34 76.42 3.43
N PRO A 45 14.32 75.90 2.75
CA PRO A 45 13.71 74.65 3.16
C PRO A 45 14.74 73.52 3.02
N ALA A 46 15.09 72.87 4.15
CA ALA A 46 15.95 71.72 4.17
C ALA A 46 15.36 70.64 3.22
N GLU A 47 16.10 70.40 2.16
CA GLU A 47 15.80 69.25 1.25
C GLU A 47 15.78 67.96 2.06
N GLN A 48 14.59 67.48 2.31
CA GLN A 48 14.40 66.14 2.89
C GLN A 48 14.92 65.10 1.93
N PRO A 49 15.80 64.16 2.34
CA PRO A 49 16.28 63.11 1.47
C PRO A 49 15.17 62.06 1.29
N ARG A 50 14.28 62.31 0.35
CA ARG A 50 13.13 61.46 0.00
C ARG A 50 13.51 60.17 -0.71
N LYS A 51 14.81 59.84 -0.84
CA LYS A 51 15.30 58.75 -1.70
C LYS A 51 15.68 57.46 -0.96
N ARG A 52 15.67 57.42 0.37
CA ARG A 52 16.20 56.26 1.11
C ARG A 52 15.16 55.21 1.51
N THR A 53 13.88 55.55 1.53
CA THR A 53 12.80 54.66 1.88
C THR A 53 12.47 53.70 0.74
N TRP A 54 12.49 54.19 -0.50
CA TRP A 54 12.16 53.35 -1.67
C TRP A 54 13.18 52.24 -1.93
N VAL A 55 14.46 52.48 -1.67
CA VAL A 55 15.53 51.48 -1.75
C VAL A 55 15.32 50.38 -0.71
N ARG A 56 14.84 50.72 0.50
CA ARG A 56 14.51 49.71 1.52
C ARG A 56 13.34 48.85 1.12
N PHE A 57 12.32 49.38 0.46
CA PHE A 57 11.21 48.59 -0.11
C PHE A 57 11.67 47.68 -1.25
N LEU A 58 12.53 48.14 -2.14
CA LEU A 58 13.09 47.34 -3.22
C LEU A 58 13.97 46.21 -2.70
N VAL A 59 14.79 46.45 -1.69
CA VAL A 59 15.61 45.42 -1.04
C VAL A 59 14.71 44.41 -0.33
N GLY A 60 13.68 44.85 0.38
CA GLY A 60 12.70 43.95 1.01
C GLY A 60 11.96 43.08 -0.01
N LEU A 61 11.54 43.64 -1.14
CA LEU A 61 10.90 42.91 -2.22
C LEU A 61 11.85 41.89 -2.88
N ALA A 62 13.12 42.27 -3.07
CA ALA A 62 14.13 41.33 -3.62
C ALA A 62 14.41 40.15 -2.70
N ILE A 63 14.48 40.41 -1.38
CA ILE A 63 14.62 39.32 -0.37
C ILE A 63 13.39 38.41 -0.36
N ALA A 64 12.19 39.00 -0.39
CA ALA A 64 10.95 38.21 -0.45
C ALA A 64 10.86 37.37 -1.73
N ALA A 65 11.23 37.95 -2.88
CA ALA A 65 11.26 37.22 -4.15
C ALA A 65 12.29 36.06 -4.14
N SER A 66 13.48 36.29 -3.59
CA SER A 66 14.50 35.24 -3.49
C SER A 66 14.09 34.14 -2.51
N LEU A 67 13.39 34.43 -1.42
CA LEU A 67 12.84 33.46 -0.51
C LEU A 67 11.74 32.61 -1.19
N LEU A 68 10.83 33.25 -1.94
CA LEU A 68 9.80 32.54 -2.69
C LEU A 68 10.38 31.64 -3.77
N LEU A 69 11.41 32.10 -4.50
CA LEU A 69 12.12 31.28 -5.48
C LEU A 69 12.87 30.12 -4.80
N GLY A 70 13.47 30.35 -3.64
CA GLY A 70 14.14 29.33 -2.84
C GLY A 70 13.17 28.26 -2.36
N ILE A 71 12.02 28.66 -1.81
CA ILE A 71 10.96 27.75 -1.36
C ILE A 71 10.36 27.01 -2.57
N GLY A 72 10.05 27.69 -3.66
CA GLY A 72 9.54 27.09 -4.88
C GLY A 72 10.51 26.07 -5.48
N SER A 73 11.80 26.40 -5.54
CA SER A 73 12.84 25.48 -5.98
C SER A 73 12.97 24.28 -5.03
N PHE A 74 12.95 24.50 -3.73
CA PHE A 74 13.02 23.42 -2.73
C PHE A 74 11.84 22.46 -2.85
N LEU A 75 10.61 22.96 -2.96
CA LEU A 75 9.41 22.14 -3.15
C LEU A 75 9.44 21.39 -4.49
N TYR A 76 9.94 22.01 -5.55
CA TYR A 76 10.11 21.36 -6.86
C TYR A 76 11.13 20.21 -6.79
N TYR A 77 12.27 20.42 -6.13
CA TYR A 77 13.26 19.36 -5.96
C TYR A 77 12.80 18.25 -5.02
N GLN A 78 12.07 18.56 -3.95
CA GLN A 78 11.45 17.58 -3.06
C GLN A 78 10.47 16.69 -3.82
N GLY A 79 9.65 17.27 -4.71
CA GLY A 79 8.74 16.51 -5.55
C GLY A 79 9.45 15.53 -6.48
N LYS A 80 10.59 15.94 -7.06
CA LYS A 80 11.40 15.07 -7.94
C LYS A 80 12.16 13.97 -7.20
N LEU A 81 12.59 14.21 -5.96
CA LEU A 81 13.29 13.22 -5.15
C LEU A 81 12.39 12.06 -4.69
N ASN A 82 11.08 12.28 -4.70
CA ASN A 82 10.08 11.27 -4.31
C ASN A 82 9.48 10.50 -5.50
N GLU A 83 9.94 10.72 -6.73
CA GLU A 83 9.53 9.89 -7.87
C GLU A 83 10.16 8.50 -7.73
N VAL A 84 9.37 7.53 -7.23
CA VAL A 84 9.78 6.14 -7.21
C VAL A 84 9.93 5.66 -8.66
N PRO A 85 11.12 5.17 -9.07
CA PRO A 85 11.33 4.71 -10.43
C PRO A 85 10.33 3.60 -10.77
N GLN A 86 9.66 3.75 -11.91
CA GLN A 86 8.72 2.77 -12.41
C GLN A 86 9.45 1.76 -13.30
N VAL A 87 9.20 0.49 -13.07
CA VAL A 87 9.75 -0.64 -13.80
C VAL A 87 8.60 -1.41 -14.46
N ALA A 88 8.78 -1.87 -15.70
CA ALA A 88 7.81 -2.73 -16.34
C ALA A 88 7.86 -4.14 -15.74
N ILE A 89 6.70 -4.74 -15.47
CA ILE A 89 6.60 -6.11 -14.98
C ILE A 89 7.05 -7.06 -16.10
N PRO A 90 8.05 -7.94 -15.85
CA PRO A 90 8.54 -8.88 -16.85
C PRO A 90 7.48 -9.93 -17.22
N THR A 91 7.68 -10.57 -18.40
CA THR A 91 6.84 -11.69 -18.86
C THR A 91 7.21 -12.94 -18.09
N VAL A 92 6.29 -13.45 -17.27
CA VAL A 92 6.50 -14.60 -16.40
C VAL A 92 5.41 -15.68 -16.55
N MET A 93 4.42 -15.47 -17.41
CA MET A 93 3.34 -16.44 -17.67
C MET A 93 3.89 -17.76 -18.21
N ASN A 94 3.33 -18.87 -17.76
CA ASN A 94 3.74 -20.24 -18.12
C ASN A 94 5.21 -20.59 -17.78
N GLN A 95 5.89 -19.78 -17.00
CA GLN A 95 7.20 -20.12 -16.42
C GLN A 95 7.01 -20.82 -15.08
N SER A 96 8.05 -21.50 -14.60
CA SER A 96 8.00 -22.05 -13.24
C SER A 96 7.86 -20.94 -12.20
N LYS A 97 7.15 -21.24 -11.11
CA LYS A 97 6.97 -20.33 -9.99
C LYS A 97 8.31 -19.71 -9.54
N ASP A 98 9.33 -20.56 -9.38
CA ASP A 98 10.62 -20.13 -8.82
C ASP A 98 11.37 -19.18 -9.79
N ASP A 99 11.33 -19.47 -11.10
CA ASP A 99 11.92 -18.60 -12.12
C ASP A 99 11.18 -17.27 -12.19
N ALA A 100 9.86 -17.29 -12.17
CA ALA A 100 9.02 -16.11 -12.19
C ALA A 100 9.26 -15.22 -10.94
N GLU A 101 9.32 -15.81 -9.75
CA GLU A 101 9.63 -15.06 -8.53
C GLU A 101 11.02 -14.43 -8.60
N ASN A 102 12.02 -15.16 -9.08
CA ASN A 102 13.38 -14.65 -9.23
C ASN A 102 13.43 -13.48 -10.23
N GLN A 103 12.74 -13.59 -11.36
CA GLN A 103 12.69 -12.51 -12.36
C GLN A 103 12.01 -11.26 -11.80
N LEU A 104 10.89 -11.41 -11.10
CA LEU A 104 10.18 -10.28 -10.48
C LEU A 104 11.02 -9.62 -9.39
N ARG A 105 11.68 -10.40 -8.53
CA ARG A 105 12.59 -9.87 -7.49
C ARG A 105 13.80 -9.16 -8.09
N ASN A 106 14.39 -9.71 -9.17
CA ASN A 106 15.51 -9.08 -9.87
C ASN A 106 15.08 -7.77 -10.56
N ALA A 107 13.84 -7.67 -11.00
CA ALA A 107 13.26 -6.41 -11.50
C ALA A 107 12.98 -5.39 -10.37
N GLY A 108 13.10 -5.80 -9.11
CA GLY A 108 12.97 -4.94 -7.95
C GLY A 108 11.56 -4.89 -7.34
N PHE A 109 10.74 -5.92 -7.60
CA PHE A 109 9.40 -6.06 -7.01
C PHE A 109 9.42 -6.94 -5.76
N ALA A 110 8.52 -6.68 -4.82
CA ALA A 110 8.13 -7.65 -3.80
C ALA A 110 7.16 -8.64 -4.42
N VAL A 111 7.29 -9.95 -4.13
CA VAL A 111 6.45 -10.98 -4.74
C VAL A 111 5.63 -11.67 -3.67
N GLU A 112 4.33 -11.75 -3.93
CA GLU A 112 3.36 -12.48 -3.11
C GLU A 112 2.74 -13.58 -3.98
N SER A 113 3.01 -14.85 -3.62
CA SER A 113 2.61 -16.01 -4.43
C SER A 113 1.45 -16.76 -3.80
N ARG A 114 0.46 -17.12 -4.64
CA ARG A 114 -0.69 -17.92 -4.24
C ARG A 114 -0.93 -19.07 -5.22
N GLY A 115 -1.19 -20.26 -4.69
CA GLY A 115 -1.60 -21.40 -5.50
C GLY A 115 -3.09 -21.35 -5.85
N ALA A 116 -3.41 -21.76 -7.07
CA ALA A 116 -4.78 -22.00 -7.54
C ALA A 116 -4.84 -23.29 -8.35
N TYR A 117 -5.99 -23.95 -8.39
CA TYR A 117 -6.18 -25.10 -9.28
C TYR A 117 -6.31 -24.65 -10.73
N SER A 118 -5.76 -25.43 -11.65
CA SER A 118 -5.87 -25.19 -13.08
C SER A 118 -5.73 -26.51 -13.84
N GLU A 119 -6.64 -26.73 -14.77
CA GLU A 119 -6.60 -27.88 -15.69
C GLU A 119 -5.69 -27.62 -16.91
N ASN A 120 -5.49 -26.32 -17.22
CA ASN A 120 -4.80 -25.89 -18.44
C ASN A 120 -3.34 -25.53 -18.24
N VAL A 121 -2.95 -25.24 -16.99
CA VAL A 121 -1.58 -24.84 -16.64
C VAL A 121 -0.94 -25.93 -15.82
N LYS A 122 0.24 -26.35 -16.21
CA LYS A 122 1.01 -27.39 -15.52
C LYS A 122 1.24 -27.03 -14.08
N LYS A 123 1.20 -28.01 -13.18
CA LYS A 123 1.51 -27.83 -11.76
C LYS A 123 2.88 -27.20 -11.57
N GLY A 124 2.93 -26.11 -10.82
CA GLY A 124 4.13 -25.33 -10.54
C GLY A 124 4.35 -24.16 -11.48
N ASP A 125 3.61 -24.05 -12.59
CA ASP A 125 3.76 -22.94 -13.54
C ASP A 125 2.80 -21.79 -13.21
N VAL A 126 3.16 -20.59 -13.66
CA VAL A 126 2.40 -19.35 -13.41
C VAL A 126 1.13 -19.30 -14.25
N ILE A 127 0.01 -19.10 -13.58
CA ILE A 127 -1.31 -18.89 -14.19
C ILE A 127 -1.50 -17.40 -14.55
N SER A 128 -1.17 -16.52 -13.60
CA SER A 128 -1.40 -15.08 -13.77
C SER A 128 -0.49 -14.25 -12.87
N VAL A 129 -0.29 -13.00 -13.26
CA VAL A 129 0.44 -12.00 -12.49
C VAL A 129 -0.39 -10.71 -12.42
N SER A 130 -0.39 -10.06 -11.27
CA SER A 130 -1.11 -8.81 -11.06
C SER A 130 -0.24 -7.80 -10.28
N PRO A 131 -0.03 -6.59 -10.80
CA PRO A 131 -0.49 -6.06 -12.09
C PRO A 131 0.03 -6.86 -13.29
N GLY A 132 -0.64 -6.78 -14.45
CA GLY A 132 -0.33 -7.58 -15.64
C GLY A 132 1.08 -7.29 -16.20
N GLU A 133 1.60 -8.25 -16.96
CA GLU A 133 2.89 -8.14 -17.67
C GLU A 133 2.97 -6.87 -18.52
N GLY A 134 4.15 -6.24 -18.59
CA GLY A 134 4.37 -4.99 -19.30
C GLY A 134 3.81 -3.75 -18.62
N THR A 135 2.99 -3.88 -17.59
CA THR A 135 2.49 -2.74 -16.81
C THR A 135 3.65 -2.11 -16.03
N LYS A 136 3.71 -0.78 -16.01
CA LYS A 136 4.68 -0.06 -15.19
C LYS A 136 4.19 0.01 -13.74
N ALA A 137 5.01 -0.44 -12.83
CA ALA A 137 4.76 -0.38 -11.40
C ALA A 137 5.96 0.23 -10.67
N ALA A 138 5.73 0.82 -9.51
CA ALA A 138 6.78 1.41 -8.71
C ALA A 138 7.77 0.34 -8.25
N LYS A 139 9.07 0.61 -8.34
CA LYS A 139 10.10 -0.29 -7.80
C LYS A 139 9.86 -0.50 -6.30
N GLY A 140 9.88 -1.75 -5.85
CA GLY A 140 9.54 -2.13 -4.47
C GLY A 140 8.06 -2.40 -4.22
N SER A 141 7.16 -2.14 -5.20
CA SER A 141 5.75 -2.50 -5.05
C SER A 141 5.54 -4.02 -5.07
N THR A 142 4.44 -4.46 -4.48
CA THR A 142 4.08 -5.88 -4.43
C THR A 142 3.41 -6.31 -5.72
N VAL A 143 3.87 -7.42 -6.28
CA VAL A 143 3.28 -8.11 -7.42
C VAL A 143 2.73 -9.44 -6.93
N SER A 144 1.43 -9.67 -7.16
CA SER A 144 0.77 -10.93 -6.83
C SER A 144 0.93 -11.91 -7.99
N LEU A 145 1.49 -13.08 -7.68
CA LEU A 145 1.73 -14.16 -8.61
C LEU A 145 0.81 -15.33 -8.26
N THR A 146 0.01 -15.80 -9.22
CA THR A 146 -0.81 -17.01 -9.04
C THR A 146 -0.19 -18.14 -9.82
N TYR A 147 0.12 -19.25 -9.15
CA TYR A 147 0.69 -20.44 -9.77
C TYR A 147 -0.26 -21.62 -9.68
N SER A 148 -0.08 -22.60 -10.58
CA SER A 148 -0.92 -23.79 -10.67
C SER A 148 -0.54 -24.84 -9.62
N ASN A 149 -1.53 -25.31 -8.88
CA ASN A 149 -1.44 -26.53 -8.07
C ASN A 149 -1.74 -27.80 -8.89
N GLY A 150 -1.98 -27.66 -10.19
CA GLY A 150 -2.55 -28.70 -11.05
C GLY A 150 -4.07 -28.73 -10.99
N PRO A 151 -4.72 -29.71 -11.57
CA PRO A 151 -6.17 -29.90 -11.48
C PRO A 151 -6.63 -30.12 -10.05
N GLU A 152 -7.84 -29.70 -9.74
CA GLU A 152 -8.46 -30.02 -8.46
C GLU A 152 -8.65 -31.51 -8.34
N ARG A 153 -8.32 -32.09 -7.19
CA ARG A 153 -8.43 -33.52 -6.94
C ARG A 153 -9.27 -33.80 -5.70
N VAL A 154 -10.09 -34.85 -5.79
CA VAL A 154 -10.93 -35.33 -4.71
C VAL A 154 -10.45 -36.72 -4.26
N THR A 155 -10.57 -37.00 -2.98
CA THR A 155 -10.21 -38.31 -2.43
C THR A 155 -11.39 -39.28 -2.55
N LEU A 156 -11.13 -40.43 -3.14
CA LEU A 156 -12.13 -41.50 -3.22
C LEU A 156 -12.23 -42.23 -1.86
N PRO A 157 -13.43 -42.41 -1.31
CA PRO A 157 -13.62 -43.18 -0.09
C PRO A 157 -13.27 -44.68 -0.29
N ASP A 158 -12.57 -45.25 0.67
CA ASP A 158 -12.13 -46.68 0.59
C ASP A 158 -13.26 -47.69 0.73
N ASN A 159 -14.45 -47.28 1.19
CA ASN A 159 -15.59 -48.12 1.52
C ASN A 159 -16.65 -48.26 0.41
N LEU A 160 -16.32 -47.93 -0.81
CA LEU A 160 -17.27 -47.98 -1.95
C LEU A 160 -17.42 -49.37 -2.53
N GLN A 161 -16.41 -50.22 -2.42
CA GLN A 161 -16.50 -51.64 -2.82
C GLN A 161 -17.46 -52.40 -1.89
N GLY A 162 -18.24 -53.32 -2.45
CA GLY A 162 -19.23 -54.08 -1.71
C GLY A 162 -20.53 -53.28 -1.38
N GLN A 163 -20.62 -52.01 -1.77
CA GLN A 163 -21.84 -51.22 -1.65
C GLN A 163 -22.74 -51.39 -2.89
N SER A 164 -24.01 -51.01 -2.75
CA SER A 164 -24.92 -51.03 -3.90
C SER A 164 -24.51 -50.01 -4.96
N GLU A 165 -24.77 -50.33 -6.23
CA GLU A 165 -24.52 -49.40 -7.35
C GLU A 165 -25.14 -47.99 -7.12
N ALA A 166 -26.39 -47.94 -6.61
CA ALA A 166 -27.07 -46.68 -6.34
C ALA A 166 -26.36 -45.84 -5.28
N TYR A 167 -25.82 -46.46 -4.23
CA TYR A 167 -25.04 -45.80 -3.19
C TYR A 167 -23.75 -45.23 -3.76
N VAL A 168 -23.02 -46.01 -4.53
CA VAL A 168 -21.76 -45.59 -5.13
C VAL A 168 -21.96 -44.43 -6.11
N ARG A 169 -22.99 -44.51 -6.97
CA ARG A 169 -23.34 -43.40 -7.87
C ARG A 169 -23.63 -42.08 -7.13
N ASN A 170 -24.38 -42.16 -6.04
CA ASN A 170 -24.68 -40.98 -5.23
C ASN A 170 -23.38 -40.43 -4.58
N ALA A 171 -22.53 -41.28 -4.04
CA ALA A 171 -21.27 -40.88 -3.44
C ALA A 171 -20.32 -40.22 -4.46
N LEU A 172 -20.20 -40.78 -5.67
CA LEU A 172 -19.42 -40.19 -6.74
C LEU A 172 -19.96 -38.82 -7.17
N LYS A 173 -21.28 -38.69 -7.27
CA LYS A 173 -21.93 -37.41 -7.59
C LYS A 173 -21.69 -36.34 -6.53
N GLU A 174 -21.75 -36.68 -5.24
CA GLU A 174 -21.42 -35.76 -4.13
C GLU A 174 -19.97 -35.28 -4.18
N LEU A 175 -19.06 -36.12 -4.68
CA LEU A 175 -17.66 -35.77 -4.91
C LEU A 175 -17.41 -34.99 -6.21
N GLY A 176 -18.46 -34.67 -6.99
CA GLY A 176 -18.33 -34.02 -8.28
C GLY A 176 -17.72 -34.87 -9.39
N LEU A 177 -17.69 -36.21 -9.19
CA LEU A 177 -17.22 -37.18 -10.17
C LEU A 177 -18.37 -37.59 -11.09
N LYS A 178 -18.03 -38.10 -12.26
CA LYS A 178 -19.01 -38.58 -13.23
C LYS A 178 -19.09 -40.08 -13.23
N ASP A 179 -20.29 -40.59 -13.44
CA ASP A 179 -20.50 -42.01 -13.70
C ASP A 179 -19.85 -42.36 -15.03
N GLY A 180 -18.95 -43.30 -14.98
CA GLY A 180 -18.33 -43.87 -16.15
C GLY A 180 -19.12 -45.08 -16.70
N ARG A 181 -18.42 -45.98 -17.33
CA ARG A 181 -18.97 -47.18 -17.92
C ARG A 181 -19.20 -48.24 -16.83
N VAL A 182 -20.41 -48.74 -16.71
CA VAL A 182 -20.73 -49.85 -15.79
C VAL A 182 -20.72 -51.16 -16.56
N SER A 183 -20.00 -52.15 -16.06
CA SER A 183 -19.98 -53.50 -16.58
C SER A 183 -20.38 -54.50 -15.47
N THR A 184 -21.08 -55.56 -15.86
CA THR A 184 -21.46 -56.63 -14.95
C THR A 184 -20.43 -57.76 -15.02
N VAL A 185 -19.91 -58.15 -13.88
CA VAL A 185 -18.96 -59.26 -13.74
C VAL A 185 -19.52 -60.35 -12.79
N GLU A 186 -19.20 -61.59 -13.02
CA GLU A 186 -19.53 -62.68 -12.10
C GLU A 186 -18.56 -62.68 -10.91
N SER A 187 -19.08 -62.75 -9.71
CA SER A 187 -18.29 -62.78 -8.48
C SER A 187 -18.85 -63.87 -7.53
N ALA A 188 -17.98 -64.74 -7.01
CA ALA A 188 -18.34 -65.68 -5.99
C ALA A 188 -18.44 -65.12 -4.58
N SER A 189 -17.83 -63.89 -4.37
CA SER A 189 -17.71 -63.25 -3.04
C SER A 189 -18.56 -62.03 -2.85
N VAL A 190 -19.03 -61.42 -3.94
CA VAL A 190 -19.82 -60.15 -3.89
C VAL A 190 -21.23 -60.45 -4.39
N PRO A 191 -22.28 -60.10 -3.61
CA PRO A 191 -23.67 -60.34 -4.02
C PRO A 191 -24.04 -59.56 -5.28
N ALA A 192 -25.01 -60.04 -6.04
CA ALA A 192 -25.52 -59.36 -7.22
C ALA A 192 -26.04 -57.95 -6.91
N GLY A 193 -25.72 -56.98 -7.76
CA GLY A 193 -26.09 -55.57 -7.59
C GLY A 193 -25.15 -54.76 -6.70
N MET A 194 -24.08 -55.38 -6.21
CA MET A 194 -23.02 -54.71 -5.46
C MET A 194 -21.80 -54.45 -6.33
N VAL A 195 -21.09 -53.37 -6.04
CA VAL A 195 -19.88 -52.95 -6.77
C VAL A 195 -18.70 -53.82 -6.37
N VAL A 196 -18.10 -54.47 -7.36
CA VAL A 196 -16.92 -55.33 -7.18
C VAL A 196 -15.64 -54.52 -7.17
N SER A 197 -15.49 -53.62 -8.13
CA SER A 197 -14.31 -52.74 -8.27
C SER A 197 -14.70 -51.41 -8.88
N LEU A 198 -13.83 -50.44 -8.71
CA LEU A 198 -13.91 -49.11 -9.31
C LEU A 198 -12.62 -48.87 -10.05
N GLU A 199 -12.73 -48.41 -11.29
CA GLU A 199 -11.58 -48.02 -12.13
C GLU A 199 -11.68 -46.54 -12.48
N PRO A 200 -11.17 -45.70 -11.60
CA PRO A 200 -11.20 -44.23 -11.82
C PRO A 200 -10.19 -43.82 -12.90
N GLU A 201 -10.64 -42.98 -13.82
CA GLU A 201 -9.74 -42.31 -14.75
C GLU A 201 -8.88 -41.30 -14.01
N LYS A 202 -7.62 -41.12 -14.44
CA LYS A 202 -6.68 -40.14 -13.88
C LYS A 202 -6.50 -40.21 -12.36
N ALA A 203 -6.55 -41.41 -11.83
CA ALA A 203 -6.28 -41.67 -10.42
C ALA A 203 -4.79 -41.55 -10.10
N GLU A 204 -4.49 -41.03 -8.94
CA GLU A 204 -3.16 -41.00 -8.33
C GLU A 204 -3.26 -41.39 -6.87
N THR A 205 -2.19 -41.92 -6.32
CA THR A 205 -2.11 -42.19 -4.89
C THR A 205 -1.42 -41.02 -4.20
N ASP A 206 -2.06 -40.43 -3.18
CA ASP A 206 -1.47 -39.38 -2.38
C ASP A 206 -0.37 -39.88 -1.45
N ALA A 207 0.31 -38.99 -0.74
CA ALA A 207 1.39 -39.33 0.20
C ALA A 207 0.91 -40.20 1.38
N ASN A 208 -0.40 -40.29 1.63
CA ASN A 208 -1.02 -41.11 2.68
C ASN A 208 -1.53 -42.44 2.16
N GLY A 209 -1.28 -42.77 0.89
CA GLY A 209 -1.72 -44.02 0.27
C GLY A 209 -3.19 -44.02 -0.17
N LYS A 210 -3.88 -42.84 -0.16
CA LYS A 210 -5.27 -42.75 -0.59
C LYS A 210 -5.36 -42.41 -2.08
N THR A 211 -6.36 -43.04 -2.72
CA THR A 211 -6.65 -42.74 -4.13
C THR A 211 -7.31 -41.39 -4.27
N THR A 212 -6.69 -40.52 -5.06
CA THR A 212 -7.20 -39.22 -5.44
C THR A 212 -7.47 -39.15 -6.94
N ILE A 213 -8.52 -38.46 -7.32
CA ILE A 213 -9.01 -38.39 -8.71
C ILE A 213 -9.18 -36.92 -9.08
N GLU A 214 -8.90 -36.56 -10.34
CA GLU A 214 -9.26 -35.24 -10.82
C GLU A 214 -10.77 -34.99 -10.72
N ALA A 215 -11.19 -33.86 -10.18
CA ALA A 215 -12.59 -33.49 -10.10
C ALA A 215 -13.23 -33.47 -11.51
N GLY A 216 -14.44 -34.01 -11.61
CA GLY A 216 -15.16 -34.13 -12.86
C GLY A 216 -14.72 -35.28 -13.77
N SER A 217 -13.74 -36.11 -13.36
CA SER A 217 -13.36 -37.33 -14.10
C SER A 217 -14.40 -38.44 -13.98
N ASN A 218 -14.31 -39.42 -14.92
CA ASN A 218 -15.17 -40.60 -14.89
C ASN A 218 -14.62 -41.69 -13.93
N VAL A 219 -15.52 -42.41 -13.30
CA VAL A 219 -15.21 -43.62 -12.53
C VAL A 219 -16.00 -44.76 -13.11
N ASN A 220 -15.28 -45.76 -13.66
CA ASN A 220 -15.85 -46.96 -14.28
C ASN A 220 -16.00 -48.08 -13.27
#